data_9538b5a6b5f972605addf99c742b06d1
#
_entry.id   9538b5a6b5f972605addf99c742b06d1
#
_cell.length_a   1.000
_cell.length_b   1.000
_cell.length_c   1.000
_cell.angle_alpha   90.00
_cell.angle_beta   90.00
_cell.angle_gamma   90.00
#
_symmetry.space_group_name_H-M   'P 1'
#
loop_
_entity.id
_entity.type
_entity.pdbx_description
1 polymer ?
#
loop_
_entity_poly.entity_id
_entity_poly.type
_entity_poly.pdbx_seq_one_letter_code
_entity_poly.pdbx_strand_id
1 'polypeptide(L)'
;MLTNPLALAVLALCFERPMHPYEMAATLKRRQKHESIKLRYGSLYTVIELMTSRGLIRSKETSRGGKRPERTVYALTPAGRDLLRNWMRHLLAEPAKEFPQFEAALCLLPVLPPDEAVALLRDRRSRLQEKLMQMRAELQDILGKTFAEVAGADEELPAPLLGLKFPAILVVENEYRLTLVKAELDFVTELVRRITEQGWGPASLWRHMQASCEREYQRENDAATRETSSTAGSSMEVG
;
A
#
# COMPACT_ATOMS: atom_id res chain seq x y z
N MET A 1 -16.91 -11.73 1.67
CA MET A 1 -16.67 -10.72 0.63
C MET A 1 -15.21 -10.86 0.17
N LEU A 2 -14.91 -10.70 -1.11
CA LEU A 2 -13.51 -10.66 -1.58
C LEU A 2 -12.98 -9.26 -1.28
N THR A 3 -11.93 -9.16 -0.48
CA THR A 3 -11.33 -7.88 -0.06
C THR A 3 -9.94 -7.65 -0.65
N ASN A 4 -9.46 -8.59 -1.47
CA ASN A 4 -8.10 -8.53 -2.01
C ASN A 4 -8.06 -7.69 -3.30
N PRO A 5 -7.41 -6.50 -3.32
CA PRO A 5 -7.30 -5.66 -4.52
C PRO A 5 -6.68 -6.37 -5.73
N LEU A 6 -5.83 -7.38 -5.51
CA LEU A 6 -5.26 -8.17 -6.61
C LEU A 6 -6.34 -9.00 -7.33
N ALA A 7 -7.35 -9.50 -6.61
CA ALA A 7 -8.48 -10.19 -7.21
C ALA A 7 -9.34 -9.26 -8.08
N LEU A 8 -9.54 -8.02 -7.62
CA LEU A 8 -10.20 -6.98 -8.41
C LEU A 8 -9.43 -6.70 -9.71
N ALA A 9 -8.09 -6.59 -9.63
CA ALA A 9 -7.24 -6.38 -10.79
C ALA A 9 -7.30 -7.54 -11.78
N VAL A 10 -7.29 -8.79 -11.32
CA VAL A 10 -7.43 -9.98 -12.19
C VAL A 10 -8.77 -9.96 -12.93
N LEU A 11 -9.88 -9.66 -12.24
CA LEU A 11 -11.19 -9.55 -12.87
C LEU A 11 -11.22 -8.41 -13.91
N ALA A 12 -10.62 -7.26 -13.58
CA ALA A 12 -10.56 -6.11 -14.48
C ALA A 12 -9.74 -6.41 -15.76
N LEU A 13 -8.58 -7.06 -15.63
CA LEU A 13 -7.78 -7.48 -16.78
C LEU A 13 -8.50 -8.52 -17.66
N CYS A 14 -9.18 -9.50 -17.02
CA CYS A 14 -10.01 -10.45 -17.75
C CYS A 14 -11.26 -9.81 -18.39
N PHE A 15 -11.71 -8.66 -17.88
CA PHE A 15 -12.79 -7.87 -18.49
C PHE A 15 -12.33 -7.18 -19.77
N GLU A 16 -11.07 -6.74 -19.83
CA GLU A 16 -10.49 -6.14 -21.04
C GLU A 16 -10.37 -7.21 -22.15
N ARG A 17 -9.74 -8.34 -21.86
CA ARG A 17 -9.57 -9.49 -22.77
C ARG A 17 -9.09 -10.73 -22.01
N PRO A 18 -9.23 -11.93 -22.59
CA PRO A 18 -8.57 -13.11 -22.05
C PRO A 18 -7.06 -12.92 -21.95
N MET A 19 -6.46 -13.27 -20.79
CA MET A 19 -5.04 -13.06 -20.53
C MET A 19 -4.38 -14.25 -19.83
N HIS A 20 -3.10 -14.47 -20.14
CA HIS A 20 -2.24 -15.40 -19.39
C HIS A 20 -1.74 -14.74 -18.08
N PRO A 21 -1.54 -15.48 -16.96
CA PRO A 21 -1.10 -14.90 -15.67
C PRO A 21 0.18 -14.06 -15.77
N TYR A 22 1.16 -14.51 -16.53
CA TYR A 22 2.39 -13.73 -16.75
C TYR A 22 2.11 -12.38 -17.43
N GLU A 23 1.21 -12.38 -18.39
CA GLU A 23 0.79 -11.17 -19.10
C GLU A 23 0.02 -10.23 -18.18
N MET A 24 -0.84 -10.76 -17.28
CA MET A 24 -1.51 -9.96 -16.25
C MET A 24 -0.49 -9.23 -15.36
N ALA A 25 0.53 -9.95 -14.87
CA ALA A 25 1.57 -9.35 -14.06
C ALA A 25 2.37 -8.29 -14.83
N ALA A 26 2.74 -8.57 -16.07
CA ALA A 26 3.48 -7.64 -16.93
C ALA A 26 2.66 -6.37 -17.21
N THR A 27 1.36 -6.52 -17.50
CA THR A 27 0.43 -5.40 -17.73
C THR A 27 0.27 -4.52 -16.49
N LEU A 28 0.07 -5.11 -15.31
CA LEU A 28 -0.02 -4.35 -14.06
C LEU A 28 1.25 -3.57 -13.76
N LYS A 29 2.43 -4.16 -14.00
CA LYS A 29 3.72 -3.48 -13.84
C LYS A 29 3.91 -2.35 -14.86
N ARG A 30 3.67 -2.62 -16.14
CA ARG A 30 3.79 -1.62 -17.22
C ARG A 30 2.89 -0.41 -16.97
N ARG A 31 1.65 -0.64 -16.52
CA ARG A 31 0.69 0.40 -16.17
C ARG A 31 0.91 0.98 -14.77
N GLN A 32 2.02 0.65 -14.08
CA GLN A 32 2.37 1.10 -12.72
C GLN A 32 1.30 0.83 -11.64
N LYS A 33 0.36 -0.08 -11.90
CA LYS A 33 -0.72 -0.41 -10.95
C LYS A 33 -0.21 -1.18 -9.71
N HIS A 34 1.02 -1.70 -9.75
CA HIS A 34 1.69 -2.33 -8.60
C HIS A 34 1.97 -1.35 -7.44
N GLU A 35 1.92 -0.06 -7.67
CA GLU A 35 2.02 0.96 -6.64
C GLU A 35 0.75 1.06 -5.78
N SER A 36 -0.42 0.79 -6.36
CA SER A 36 -1.72 0.80 -5.66
C SER A 36 -2.20 -0.61 -5.30
N ILE A 37 -1.69 -1.66 -5.96
CA ILE A 37 -2.10 -3.05 -5.79
C ILE A 37 -0.87 -3.92 -5.52
N LYS A 38 -0.75 -4.46 -4.30
CA LYS A 38 0.38 -5.31 -3.91
C LYS A 38 0.48 -6.55 -4.79
N LEU A 39 1.41 -6.53 -5.75
CA LEU A 39 1.63 -7.60 -6.72
C LEU A 39 2.77 -8.52 -6.26
N ARG A 40 2.45 -9.80 -5.99
CA ARG A 40 3.41 -10.89 -5.81
C ARG A 40 3.00 -12.04 -6.71
N TYR A 41 3.93 -12.66 -7.43
CA TYR A 41 3.61 -13.73 -8.38
C TYR A 41 2.88 -14.92 -7.73
N GLY A 42 3.34 -15.42 -6.58
CA GLY A 42 2.64 -16.48 -5.85
C GLY A 42 1.19 -16.11 -5.51
N SER A 43 0.98 -14.88 -5.02
CA SER A 43 -0.37 -14.39 -4.70
C SER A 43 -1.26 -14.28 -5.96
N LEU A 44 -0.69 -13.96 -7.12
CA LEU A 44 -1.45 -13.89 -8.38
C LEU A 44 -2.00 -15.26 -8.79
N TYR A 45 -1.18 -16.31 -8.74
CA TYR A 45 -1.63 -17.66 -9.06
C TYR A 45 -2.70 -18.15 -8.07
N THR A 46 -2.50 -17.95 -6.77
CA THR A 46 -3.50 -18.28 -5.74
C THR A 46 -4.83 -17.56 -5.98
N VAL A 47 -4.78 -16.27 -6.38
CA VAL A 47 -5.98 -15.51 -6.71
C VAL A 47 -6.67 -16.06 -7.96
N ILE A 48 -5.92 -16.40 -9.00
CA ILE A 48 -6.48 -16.99 -10.24
C ILE A 48 -7.16 -18.34 -9.95
N GLU A 49 -6.53 -19.22 -9.16
CA GLU A 49 -7.12 -20.49 -8.74
C GLU A 49 -8.43 -20.27 -7.96
N LEU A 50 -8.42 -19.33 -7.00
CA LEU A 50 -9.61 -18.97 -6.23
C LEU A 50 -10.73 -18.41 -7.13
N MET A 51 -10.41 -17.54 -8.08
CA MET A 51 -11.41 -16.99 -9.02
C MET A 51 -11.98 -18.07 -9.93
N THR A 52 -11.13 -19.01 -10.37
CA THR A 52 -11.54 -20.14 -11.20
C THR A 52 -12.44 -21.09 -10.44
N SER A 53 -12.07 -21.47 -9.20
CA SER A 53 -12.88 -22.37 -8.36
C SER A 53 -14.24 -21.78 -8.00
N ARG A 54 -14.36 -20.46 -7.96
CA ARG A 54 -15.62 -19.74 -7.75
C ARG A 54 -16.40 -19.46 -9.04
N GLY A 55 -15.93 -19.94 -10.19
CA GLY A 55 -16.60 -19.72 -11.47
C GLY A 55 -16.61 -18.25 -11.95
N LEU A 56 -15.73 -17.39 -11.43
CA LEU A 56 -15.66 -15.98 -11.77
C LEU A 56 -14.81 -15.72 -13.03
N ILE A 57 -13.81 -16.55 -13.24
CA ILE A 57 -13.04 -16.65 -14.48
C ILE A 57 -13.01 -18.12 -14.90
N ARG A 58 -12.75 -18.37 -16.16
CA ARG A 58 -12.61 -19.71 -16.72
C ARG A 58 -11.34 -19.80 -17.56
N SER A 59 -10.68 -20.95 -17.54
CA SER A 59 -9.62 -21.25 -18.48
C SER A 59 -10.18 -21.32 -19.89
N LYS A 60 -9.47 -20.73 -20.85
CA LYS A 60 -9.71 -20.85 -22.28
C LYS A 60 -8.43 -21.41 -22.88
N GLU A 61 -8.49 -22.63 -23.39
CA GLU A 61 -7.36 -23.21 -24.12
C GLU A 61 -7.11 -22.40 -25.37
N THR A 62 -5.87 -21.96 -25.55
CA THR A 62 -5.43 -21.39 -26.83
C THR A 62 -4.94 -22.55 -27.68
N SER A 63 -5.58 -22.80 -28.82
CA SER A 63 -5.18 -23.82 -29.77
C SER A 63 -3.72 -23.63 -30.19
N ARG A 64 -2.99 -24.76 -30.30
CA ARG A 64 -1.61 -24.82 -30.75
C ARG A 64 -1.43 -24.15 -32.10
N GLY A 65 -0.73 -23.05 -32.14
CA GLY A 65 -0.12 -22.49 -33.31
C GLY A 65 1.40 -22.60 -33.21
N GLY A 66 1.98 -23.72 -33.66
CA GLY A 66 3.43 -23.87 -33.76
C GLY A 66 4.14 -24.42 -32.51
N LYS A 67 5.49 -24.36 -32.48
CA LYS A 67 6.39 -24.90 -31.45
C LYS A 67 6.36 -24.23 -30.06
N ARG A 68 5.35 -23.38 -29.75
CA ARG A 68 5.25 -22.72 -28.43
C ARG A 68 4.48 -23.61 -27.45
N PRO A 69 4.90 -23.69 -26.18
CA PRO A 69 4.18 -24.46 -25.16
C PRO A 69 2.76 -23.91 -24.99
N GLU A 70 1.83 -24.81 -24.72
CA GLU A 70 0.43 -24.53 -24.45
C GLU A 70 0.31 -23.52 -23.28
N ARG A 71 -0.32 -22.37 -23.53
CA ARG A 71 -0.49 -21.33 -22.50
C ARG A 71 -1.95 -21.23 -22.14
N THR A 72 -2.27 -21.49 -20.88
CA THR A 72 -3.62 -21.30 -20.36
C THR A 72 -3.92 -19.81 -20.21
N VAL A 73 -4.88 -19.30 -20.93
CA VAL A 73 -5.43 -17.96 -20.75
C VAL A 73 -6.73 -18.03 -19.97
N TYR A 74 -7.02 -17.00 -19.22
CA TYR A 74 -8.22 -16.89 -18.39
C TYR A 74 -9.14 -15.80 -18.93
N ALA A 75 -10.43 -16.12 -19.04
CA ALA A 75 -11.47 -15.22 -19.51
C ALA A 75 -12.50 -14.97 -18.40
N LEU A 76 -13.06 -13.78 -18.36
CA LEU A 76 -14.12 -13.39 -17.43
C LEU A 76 -15.42 -14.16 -17.75
N THR A 77 -16.12 -14.60 -16.70
CA THR A 77 -17.48 -15.16 -16.82
C THR A 77 -18.54 -14.08 -16.60
N PRO A 78 -19.81 -14.31 -16.95
CA PRO A 78 -20.90 -13.40 -16.60
C PRO A 78 -20.97 -13.12 -15.07
N ALA A 79 -20.84 -14.16 -14.24
CA ALA A 79 -20.80 -14.01 -12.77
C ALA A 79 -19.60 -13.16 -12.31
N GLY A 80 -18.41 -13.34 -12.92
CA GLY A 80 -17.25 -12.52 -12.64
C GLY A 80 -17.43 -11.05 -13.02
N ARG A 81 -18.12 -10.79 -14.13
CA ARG A 81 -18.46 -9.43 -14.58
C ARG A 81 -19.41 -8.73 -13.61
N ASP A 82 -20.44 -9.43 -13.16
CA ASP A 82 -21.41 -8.87 -12.20
C ASP A 82 -20.75 -8.60 -10.85
N LEU A 83 -19.92 -9.53 -10.38
CA LEU A 83 -19.12 -9.32 -9.15
C LEU A 83 -18.19 -8.11 -9.29
N LEU A 84 -17.43 -7.99 -10.39
CA LEU A 84 -16.53 -6.87 -10.65
C LEU A 84 -17.27 -5.53 -10.55
N ARG A 85 -18.41 -5.41 -11.23
CA ARG A 85 -19.21 -4.18 -11.24
C ARG A 85 -19.77 -3.84 -9.86
N ASN A 86 -20.29 -4.83 -9.14
CA ASN A 86 -20.86 -4.62 -7.82
C ASN A 86 -19.76 -4.28 -6.80
N TRP A 87 -18.60 -4.90 -6.92
CA TRP A 87 -17.46 -4.60 -6.05
C TRP A 87 -16.93 -3.18 -6.29
N MET A 88 -16.78 -2.78 -7.57
CA MET A 88 -16.40 -1.40 -7.92
C MET A 88 -17.40 -0.37 -7.39
N ARG A 89 -18.71 -0.62 -7.51
CA ARG A 89 -19.74 0.27 -6.97
C ARG A 89 -19.61 0.44 -5.46
N HIS A 90 -19.40 -0.66 -4.75
CA HIS A 90 -19.23 -0.64 -3.30
C HIS A 90 -17.96 0.14 -2.90
N LEU A 91 -16.82 -0.16 -3.50
CA LEU A 91 -15.56 0.52 -3.17
C LEU A 91 -15.56 2.02 -3.48
N LEU A 92 -16.30 2.45 -4.51
CA LEU A 92 -16.42 3.86 -4.87
C LEU A 92 -17.43 4.62 -4.01
N ALA A 93 -18.45 3.93 -3.51
CA ALA A 93 -19.54 4.57 -2.75
C ALA A 93 -19.30 4.57 -1.23
N GLU A 94 -18.68 3.51 -0.71
CA GLU A 94 -18.57 3.29 0.73
C GLU A 94 -17.15 3.54 1.23
N PRO A 95 -16.93 4.56 2.09
CA PRO A 95 -15.64 4.75 2.73
C PRO A 95 -15.31 3.58 3.65
N ALA A 96 -14.23 2.90 3.38
CA ALA A 96 -13.72 1.87 4.27
C ALA A 96 -12.89 2.49 5.40
N LYS A 97 -13.07 1.99 6.64
CA LYS A 97 -12.17 2.35 7.74
C LYS A 97 -10.85 1.62 7.56
N GLU A 98 -9.81 2.38 7.40
CA GLU A 98 -8.43 1.90 7.40
C GLU A 98 -7.78 2.15 8.75
N PHE A 99 -6.66 1.47 9.03
CA PHE A 99 -5.87 1.63 10.25
C PHE A 99 -4.42 1.94 9.87
N PRO A 100 -4.12 3.18 9.46
CA PRO A 100 -2.76 3.57 9.08
C PRO A 100 -1.79 3.44 10.25
N GLN A 101 -0.62 2.87 10.01
CA GLN A 101 0.41 2.71 11.05
C GLN A 101 0.86 4.05 11.65
N PHE A 102 0.85 5.12 10.85
CA PHE A 102 1.21 6.44 11.34
C PHE A 102 0.15 7.00 12.30
N GLU A 103 -1.14 6.80 12.02
CA GLU A 103 -2.23 7.15 12.96
C GLU A 103 -2.06 6.41 14.29
N ALA A 104 -1.75 5.10 14.25
CA ALA A 104 -1.48 4.33 15.46
C ALA A 104 -0.28 4.86 16.24
N ALA A 105 0.81 5.24 15.56
CA ALA A 105 1.98 5.85 16.21
C ALA A 105 1.64 7.21 16.85
N LEU A 106 0.79 8.02 16.21
CA LEU A 106 0.33 9.29 16.78
C LEU A 106 -0.51 9.09 18.04
N CYS A 107 -1.33 8.04 18.12
CA CYS A 107 -2.09 7.71 19.34
C CYS A 107 -1.17 7.38 20.52
N LEU A 108 0.02 6.90 20.26
CA LEU A 108 1.01 6.47 21.26
C LEU A 108 2.21 7.43 21.35
N LEU A 109 2.09 8.63 20.78
CA LEU A 109 3.18 9.61 20.68
C LEU A 109 3.88 9.90 22.03
N PRO A 110 3.19 9.96 23.19
CA PRO A 110 3.81 10.22 24.48
C PRO A 110 4.78 9.12 25.00
N VAL A 111 4.90 7.99 24.32
CA VAL A 111 5.92 6.96 24.60
C VAL A 111 7.34 7.51 24.38
N LEU A 112 7.49 8.44 23.42
CA LEU A 112 8.77 9.06 23.11
C LEU A 112 8.93 10.41 23.83
N PRO A 113 10.18 10.82 24.17
CA PRO A 113 10.45 12.19 24.62
C PRO A 113 10.03 13.21 23.52
N PRO A 114 9.52 14.39 23.90
CA PRO A 114 9.07 15.40 22.93
C PRO A 114 10.12 15.78 21.90
N ASP A 115 11.37 15.92 22.31
CA ASP A 115 12.45 16.36 21.44
C ASP A 115 12.81 15.29 20.38
N GLU A 116 12.77 14.01 20.78
CA GLU A 116 12.95 12.86 19.89
C GLU A 116 11.78 12.76 18.91
N ALA A 117 10.55 12.86 19.40
CA ALA A 117 9.36 12.85 18.56
C ALA A 117 9.40 13.95 17.48
N VAL A 118 9.82 15.17 17.85
CA VAL A 118 9.99 16.29 16.92
C VAL A 118 11.07 15.99 15.89
N ALA A 119 12.21 15.41 16.29
CA ALA A 119 13.27 15.04 15.36
C ALA A 119 12.76 14.03 14.32
N LEU A 120 12.10 12.96 14.77
CA LEU A 120 11.52 11.93 13.88
C LEU A 120 10.43 12.49 12.95
N LEU A 121 9.58 13.41 13.43
CA LEU A 121 8.59 14.08 12.62
C LEU A 121 9.21 15.01 11.56
N ARG A 122 10.34 15.66 11.87
CA ARG A 122 11.10 16.46 10.88
C ARG A 122 11.70 15.57 9.80
N ASP A 123 12.27 14.42 10.16
CA ASP A 123 12.78 13.44 9.20
C ASP A 123 11.65 12.92 8.30
N ARG A 124 10.51 12.58 8.89
CA ARG A 124 9.32 12.18 8.14
C ARG A 124 8.87 13.26 7.15
N ARG A 125 8.83 14.52 7.57
CA ARG A 125 8.52 15.66 6.72
C ARG A 125 9.44 15.73 5.50
N SER A 126 10.76 15.61 5.70
CA SER A 126 11.72 15.63 4.60
C SER A 126 11.49 14.49 3.60
N ARG A 127 11.27 13.27 4.09
CA ARG A 127 10.95 12.10 3.25
C ARG A 127 9.64 12.26 2.48
N LEU A 128 8.63 12.88 3.09
CA LEU A 128 7.36 13.16 2.41
C LEU A 128 7.52 14.22 1.33
N GLN A 129 8.36 15.24 1.54
CA GLN A 129 8.68 16.25 0.53
C GLN A 129 9.37 15.62 -0.69
N GLU A 130 10.38 14.79 -0.47
CA GLU A 130 11.06 14.06 -1.54
C GLU A 130 10.09 13.17 -2.33
N LYS A 131 9.27 12.37 -1.60
CA LYS A 131 8.26 11.51 -2.20
C LYS A 131 7.25 12.30 -3.02
N LEU A 132 6.77 13.45 -2.52
CA LEU A 132 5.82 14.30 -3.21
C LEU A 132 6.40 14.86 -4.52
N MET A 133 7.68 15.29 -4.50
CA MET A 133 8.37 15.77 -5.71
C MET A 133 8.52 14.67 -6.75
N GLN A 134 8.96 13.48 -6.33
CA GLN A 134 9.10 12.33 -7.22
C GLN A 134 7.76 11.94 -7.86
N MET A 135 6.70 11.78 -7.06
CA MET A 135 5.37 11.42 -7.56
C MET A 135 4.81 12.46 -8.55
N ARG A 136 5.07 13.76 -8.32
CA ARG A 136 4.65 14.81 -9.25
C ARG A 136 5.39 14.71 -10.59
N ALA A 137 6.69 14.49 -10.56
CA ALA A 137 7.49 14.32 -11.76
C ALA A 137 7.03 13.11 -12.57
N GLU A 138 6.79 11.96 -11.92
CA GLU A 138 6.28 10.74 -12.55
C GLU A 138 4.89 10.97 -13.20
N LEU A 139 3.98 11.63 -12.48
CA LEU A 139 2.65 11.93 -13.02
C LEU A 139 2.72 12.88 -14.23
N GLN A 140 3.56 13.91 -14.16
CA GLN A 140 3.76 14.84 -15.27
C GLN A 140 4.36 14.14 -16.49
N ASP A 141 5.34 13.23 -16.28
CA ASP A 141 5.93 12.43 -17.35
C ASP A 141 4.88 11.56 -18.06
N ILE A 142 4.02 10.87 -17.29
CA ILE A 142 2.94 10.04 -17.85
C ILE A 142 1.93 10.89 -18.63
N LEU A 143 1.47 12.00 -18.07
CA LEU A 143 0.50 12.89 -18.71
C LEU A 143 1.07 13.65 -19.93
N GLY A 144 2.39 13.75 -20.01
CA GLY A 144 3.08 14.31 -21.18
C GLY A 144 3.13 13.36 -22.38
N LYS A 145 2.93 12.06 -22.17
CA LYS A 145 2.99 11.02 -23.19
C LYS A 145 1.67 10.86 -23.95
N THR A 146 1.76 10.26 -25.12
CA THR A 146 0.58 9.80 -25.86
C THR A 146 0.07 8.46 -25.30
N PHE A 147 -1.15 8.11 -25.61
CA PHE A 147 -1.73 6.81 -25.22
C PHE A 147 -0.90 5.64 -25.75
N ALA A 148 -0.41 5.73 -26.99
CA ALA A 148 0.42 4.70 -27.62
C ALA A 148 1.76 4.48 -26.89
N GLU A 149 2.42 5.56 -26.43
CA GLU A 149 3.69 5.45 -25.71
C GLU A 149 3.54 4.76 -24.34
N VAL A 150 2.39 4.90 -23.68
CA VAL A 150 2.11 4.27 -22.38
C VAL A 150 1.57 2.85 -22.53
N ALA A 151 0.74 2.58 -23.55
CA ALA A 151 0.17 1.27 -23.83
C ALA A 151 1.24 0.23 -24.20
N GLY A 152 2.26 0.66 -24.94
CA GLY A 152 3.36 -0.19 -25.45
C GLY A 152 3.11 -0.78 -26.82
N ALA A 153 4.19 -1.20 -27.48
CA ALA A 153 4.17 -1.64 -28.87
C ALA A 153 3.33 -2.92 -29.15
N ASP A 154 3.05 -3.72 -28.12
CA ASP A 154 2.33 -4.99 -28.25
C ASP A 154 0.80 -4.83 -28.12
N GLU A 155 0.29 -3.63 -27.88
CA GLU A 155 -1.12 -3.37 -27.70
C GLU A 155 -1.70 -2.80 -29.03
N GLU A 156 -2.54 -3.58 -29.74
CA GLU A 156 -3.27 -3.10 -30.92
C GLU A 156 -4.29 -2.04 -30.50
N LEU A 157 -3.90 -0.77 -30.65
CA LEU A 157 -4.77 0.36 -30.34
C LEU A 157 -5.59 0.77 -31.57
N PRO A 158 -6.87 1.10 -31.41
CA PRO A 158 -7.65 1.72 -32.45
C PRO A 158 -6.97 3.01 -32.94
N ALA A 159 -6.93 3.20 -34.28
CA ALA A 159 -6.28 4.35 -34.92
C ALA A 159 -6.62 5.72 -34.29
N PRO A 160 -7.85 6.00 -33.83
CA PRO A 160 -8.17 7.27 -33.17
C PRO A 160 -7.45 7.52 -31.86
N LEU A 161 -6.92 6.47 -31.19
CA LEU A 161 -6.23 6.61 -29.89
C LEU A 161 -4.72 6.83 -30.02
N LEU A 162 -4.12 6.55 -31.18
CA LEU A 162 -2.66 6.57 -31.36
C LEU A 162 -2.03 7.95 -31.12
N GLY A 163 -2.71 9.02 -31.46
CA GLY A 163 -2.21 10.40 -31.31
C GLY A 163 -2.77 11.17 -30.10
N LEU A 164 -3.66 10.56 -29.30
CA LEU A 164 -4.26 11.22 -28.17
C LEU A 164 -3.27 11.28 -27.00
N LYS A 165 -3.28 12.41 -26.27
CA LYS A 165 -2.61 12.49 -24.97
C LYS A 165 -3.18 11.46 -24.02
N PHE A 166 -2.33 10.93 -23.14
CA PHE A 166 -2.75 9.93 -22.16
C PHE A 166 -3.86 10.48 -21.25
N PRO A 167 -5.03 9.80 -21.18
CA PRO A 167 -6.16 10.33 -20.41
C PRO A 167 -5.91 10.30 -18.92
N ALA A 168 -6.06 11.46 -18.24
CA ALA A 168 -5.85 11.59 -16.80
C ALA A 168 -6.71 10.61 -15.97
N ILE A 169 -7.91 10.25 -16.45
CA ILE A 169 -8.79 9.29 -15.78
C ILE A 169 -8.12 7.91 -15.58
N LEU A 170 -7.15 7.54 -16.39
CA LEU A 170 -6.43 6.27 -16.28
C LEU A 170 -5.31 6.29 -15.23
N VAL A 171 -5.03 7.46 -14.65
CA VAL A 171 -4.02 7.69 -13.60
C VAL A 171 -4.58 8.46 -12.40
N VAL A 172 -5.91 8.52 -12.26
CA VAL A 172 -6.57 9.22 -11.17
C VAL A 172 -6.14 8.75 -9.78
N GLU A 173 -5.76 7.48 -9.65
CA GLU A 173 -5.21 6.94 -8.40
C GLU A 173 -3.87 7.60 -8.02
N ASN A 174 -3.09 8.07 -8.98
CA ASN A 174 -1.86 8.81 -8.70
C ASN A 174 -2.17 10.20 -8.12
N GLU A 175 -3.20 10.88 -8.62
CA GLU A 175 -3.68 12.14 -8.05
C GLU A 175 -4.21 11.94 -6.62
N TYR A 176 -4.96 10.87 -6.39
CA TYR A 176 -5.43 10.49 -5.06
C TYR A 176 -4.26 10.26 -4.10
N ARG A 177 -3.27 9.43 -4.48
CA ARG A 177 -2.07 9.16 -3.69
C ARG A 177 -1.27 10.43 -3.41
N LEU A 178 -1.12 11.30 -4.39
CA LEU A 178 -0.46 12.60 -4.29
C LEU A 178 -1.15 13.49 -3.25
N THR A 179 -2.48 13.53 -3.27
CA THR A 179 -3.31 14.27 -2.31
C THR A 179 -3.12 13.76 -0.89
N LEU A 180 -3.08 12.44 -0.68
CA LEU A 180 -2.84 11.85 0.63
C LEU A 180 -1.44 12.17 1.17
N VAL A 181 -0.40 12.05 0.33
CA VAL A 181 0.99 12.40 0.72
C VAL A 181 1.09 13.88 1.07
N LYS A 182 0.44 14.75 0.28
CA LYS A 182 0.40 16.19 0.55
C LYS A 182 -0.32 16.51 1.87
N ALA A 183 -1.48 15.89 2.11
CA ALA A 183 -2.23 16.09 3.35
C ALA A 183 -1.43 15.64 4.58
N GLU A 184 -0.73 14.52 4.48
CA GLU A 184 0.15 14.04 5.55
C GLU A 184 1.34 14.99 5.78
N LEU A 185 1.96 15.51 4.71
CA LEU A 185 3.05 16.49 4.80
C LEU A 185 2.58 17.78 5.48
N ASP A 186 1.43 18.30 5.08
CA ASP A 186 0.83 19.52 5.66
C ASP A 186 0.53 19.30 7.16
N PHE A 187 -0.04 18.14 7.51
CA PHE A 187 -0.31 17.76 8.89
C PHE A 187 0.97 17.64 9.74
N VAL A 188 1.98 16.93 9.27
CA VAL A 188 3.25 16.75 9.99
C VAL A 188 3.97 18.09 10.17
N THR A 189 3.94 18.95 9.16
CA THR A 189 4.54 20.29 9.24
C THR A 189 3.87 21.13 10.32
N GLU A 190 2.55 21.13 10.34
CA GLU A 190 1.77 21.85 11.33
C GLU A 190 1.93 21.25 12.74
N LEU A 191 1.98 19.92 12.87
CA LEU A 191 2.20 19.23 14.14
C LEU A 191 3.56 19.61 14.75
N VAL A 192 4.64 19.59 13.95
CA VAL A 192 5.98 20.03 14.40
C VAL A 192 5.92 21.48 14.87
N ARG A 193 5.30 22.38 14.13
CA ARG A 193 5.14 23.78 14.49
C ARG A 193 4.40 23.96 15.83
N ARG A 194 3.29 23.24 16.03
CA ARG A 194 2.51 23.29 17.27
C ARG A 194 3.29 22.82 18.47
N ILE A 195 4.06 21.73 18.33
CA ILE A 195 4.87 21.20 19.44
C ILE A 195 6.01 22.17 19.79
N THR A 196 6.67 22.77 18.78
CA THR A 196 7.88 23.59 18.99
C THR A 196 7.59 25.04 19.33
N GLU A 197 6.57 25.66 18.70
CA GLU A 197 6.34 27.10 18.81
C GLU A 197 5.17 27.45 19.73
N GLN A 198 4.10 26.64 19.71
CA GLN A 198 2.89 26.95 20.47
C GLN A 198 2.76 26.20 21.78
N GLY A 199 3.71 25.29 22.09
CA GLY A 199 3.68 24.50 23.31
C GLY A 199 2.35 23.74 23.42
N TRP A 200 2.03 22.90 22.46
CA TRP A 200 0.78 22.13 22.39
C TRP A 200 0.63 21.19 23.59
N GLY A 201 -0.03 21.69 24.63
CA GLY A 201 0.04 21.19 26.00
C GLY A 201 1.37 21.57 26.65
N PRO A 202 1.47 21.53 27.98
CA PRO A 202 2.76 21.76 28.62
C PRO A 202 3.70 20.62 28.19
N ALA A 203 4.71 20.96 27.39
CA ALA A 203 5.80 20.03 27.07
C ALA A 203 6.41 19.44 28.33
N SER A 204 6.30 20.17 29.47
CA SER A 204 6.60 19.70 30.81
C SER A 204 5.72 18.52 31.25
N LEU A 205 4.43 18.53 30.94
CA LEU A 205 3.53 17.41 31.26
C LEU A 205 3.90 16.16 30.48
N TRP A 206 4.13 16.31 29.16
CA TRP A 206 4.56 15.19 28.32
C TRP A 206 5.88 14.59 28.80
N ARG A 207 6.92 15.42 29.08
CA ARG A 207 8.18 14.96 29.64
C ARG A 207 7.97 14.28 31.00
N HIS A 208 7.09 14.83 31.85
CA HIS A 208 6.80 14.23 33.16
C HIS A 208 6.14 12.85 33.02
N MET A 209 5.15 12.70 32.15
CA MET A 209 4.47 11.42 31.84
C MET A 209 5.47 10.38 31.34
N GLN A 210 6.27 10.72 30.34
CA GLN A 210 7.29 9.83 29.78
C GLN A 210 8.31 9.42 30.82
N ALA A 211 8.87 10.38 31.61
CA ALA A 211 9.83 10.09 32.65
C ALA A 211 9.23 9.27 33.82
N SER A 212 7.92 9.37 34.08
CA SER A 212 7.25 8.51 35.06
C SER A 212 7.15 7.07 34.61
N CYS A 213 6.72 6.85 33.34
CA CYS A 213 6.67 5.50 32.77
C CYS A 213 8.05 4.85 32.72
N GLU A 214 9.08 5.60 32.32
CA GLU A 214 10.46 5.11 32.28
C GLU A 214 10.98 4.69 33.66
N ARG A 215 10.72 5.50 34.69
CA ARG A 215 11.11 5.15 36.07
C ARG A 215 10.42 3.88 36.57
N GLU A 216 9.15 3.69 36.25
CA GLU A 216 8.41 2.49 36.66
C GLU A 216 8.97 1.26 35.97
N TYR A 217 9.18 1.33 34.65
CA TYR A 217 9.82 0.27 33.88
C TYR A 217 11.20 -0.13 34.44
N GLN A 218 12.05 0.84 34.77
CA GLN A 218 13.36 0.57 35.36
C GLN A 218 13.26 -0.11 36.73
N ARG A 219 12.32 0.32 37.58
CA ARG A 219 12.10 -0.31 38.90
C ARG A 219 11.69 -1.78 38.76
N GLU A 220 10.75 -2.08 37.85
CA GLU A 220 10.31 -3.45 37.60
C GLU A 220 11.43 -4.32 37.05
N ASN A 221 12.23 -3.78 36.12
CA ASN A 221 13.33 -4.49 35.52
C ASN A 221 14.45 -4.77 36.51
N ASP A 222 14.78 -3.81 37.39
CA ASP A 222 15.76 -3.97 38.47
C ASP A 222 15.29 -5.01 39.51
N ALA A 223 14.00 -5.04 39.82
CA ALA A 223 13.41 -6.03 40.73
C ALA A 223 13.50 -7.44 40.13
N ALA A 224 13.13 -7.61 38.88
CA ALA A 224 13.21 -8.89 38.18
C ALA A 224 14.67 -9.40 38.08
N THR A 225 15.64 -8.50 37.88
CA THR A 225 17.06 -8.87 37.81
C THR A 225 17.60 -9.33 39.16
N ARG A 226 17.15 -8.74 40.26
CA ARG A 226 17.53 -9.13 41.64
C ARG A 226 16.95 -10.50 42.01
N GLU A 227 15.71 -10.80 41.65
CA GLU A 227 15.08 -12.08 41.89
C GLU A 227 15.80 -13.21 41.14
N THR A 228 16.16 -13.01 39.87
CA THR A 228 16.92 -13.98 39.09
C THR A 228 18.33 -14.22 39.63
N SER A 229 19.00 -13.19 40.15
CA SER A 229 20.32 -13.30 40.77
C SER A 229 20.26 -14.01 42.13
N SER A 230 19.19 -13.81 42.90
CA SER A 230 18.99 -14.47 44.23
C SER A 230 18.71 -15.97 44.05
N THR A 231 17.94 -16.37 43.05
CA THR A 231 17.65 -17.79 42.77
C THR A 231 18.88 -18.54 42.25
N ALA A 232 19.76 -17.89 41.48
CA ALA A 232 21.01 -18.48 40.99
C ALA A 232 22.04 -18.70 42.13
N GLY A 233 22.10 -17.82 43.12
CA GLY A 233 22.99 -17.95 44.28
C GLY A 233 22.58 -19.06 45.25
N SER A 234 21.29 -19.34 45.42
CA SER A 234 20.78 -20.39 46.32
C SER A 234 20.97 -21.81 45.79
N SER A 235 21.24 -21.98 44.52
CA SER A 235 21.46 -23.30 43.88
C SER A 235 22.92 -23.77 43.98
N MET A 236 23.86 -22.96 44.44
CA MET A 236 25.28 -23.29 44.57
C MET A 236 25.73 -23.71 45.96
N GLU A 237 24.87 -23.59 47.00
CA GLU A 237 25.22 -23.95 48.37
C GLU A 237 24.74 -25.32 48.84
N VAL A 238 24.19 -26.14 47.98
CA VAL A 238 23.81 -27.54 48.29
C VAL A 238 24.51 -28.49 47.33
N GLY A 239 25.77 -28.75 47.58
CA GLY A 239 26.60 -29.69 46.85
C GLY A 239 27.75 -30.16 47.74
#